data_fbf25f60a58be1e60ed40b713b851fb0
#
_entry.id   fbf25f60a58be1e60ed40b713b851fb0
#
_cell.length_a   1.000
_cell.length_b   1.000
_cell.length_c   1.000
_cell.angle_alpha   90.00
_cell.angle_beta   90.00
_cell.angle_gamma   90.00
#
_symmetry.space_group_name_H-M   'P 1'
#
loop_
_entity.id
_entity.type
_entity.pdbx_description
1 polymer ?
#
loop_
_entity_poly.entity_id
_entity_poly.type
_entity_poly.pdbx_seq_one_letter_code
_entity_poly.pdbx_strand_id
1 'polypeptide(L)'
;CCGFHAASQNLVNAHTTNANGLPNFDTFNNQNANLATQTVDPRLDHTVGIDGHPYKYDPARPFSNSWVRDAGVYGNFHTMRFQQQANSGSYFKLGPFMGTAKNYDIIRYDDVLLMQAEAYIQLGEELKALPLINQIRERAAASTGRLRKLDGTFASRYNVKPYSAEGWTKDFAFKALQWERRLEFATEGARFFDLVRWGIAEKVLNEYIDKEKSRRTFLATAKFTAGRDEYLPIPQAEITFTNGLYKQNPGY
;
A
#
# COMPACT_ATOMS: atom_id res chain seq x y z
N CYS A 1 -3.99 7.00 17.07
CA CYS A 1 -5.32 7.23 17.62
C CYS A 1 -6.39 6.86 16.61
N CYS A 2 -7.52 6.39 17.09
CA CYS A 2 -8.81 6.34 16.40
C CYS A 2 -9.01 5.26 15.32
N GLY A 3 -8.00 4.56 14.82
CA GLY A 3 -8.13 3.38 13.95
C GLY A 3 -8.68 3.65 12.53
N PHE A 4 -8.54 4.86 12.00
CA PHE A 4 -9.05 5.20 10.66
C PHE A 4 -8.13 4.80 9.51
N HIS A 5 -6.87 4.51 9.77
CA HIS A 5 -5.92 4.09 8.74
C HIS A 5 -6.03 2.56 8.52
N ALA A 6 -7.19 2.14 8.01
CA ALA A 6 -7.47 0.74 7.73
C ALA A 6 -6.98 0.36 6.33
N ALA A 7 -6.44 -0.86 6.18
CA ALA A 7 -6.11 -1.42 4.89
C ALA A 7 -7.37 -1.93 4.19
N SER A 8 -7.50 -1.70 2.89
CA SER A 8 -8.64 -2.17 2.10
C SER A 8 -8.49 -3.64 1.67
N GLN A 9 -9.60 -4.30 1.37
CA GLN A 9 -9.58 -5.61 0.71
C GLN A 9 -8.84 -5.56 -0.63
N ASN A 10 -8.97 -4.46 -1.37
CA ASN A 10 -8.26 -4.23 -2.61
C ASN A 10 -6.72 -4.25 -2.43
N LEU A 11 -6.21 -3.69 -1.32
CA LEU A 11 -4.78 -3.77 -1.02
C LEU A 11 -4.34 -5.20 -0.71
N VAL A 12 -5.12 -5.96 0.06
CA VAL A 12 -4.83 -7.37 0.35
C VAL A 12 -4.80 -8.18 -0.96
N ASN A 13 -5.80 -7.99 -1.81
CA ASN A 13 -5.88 -8.65 -3.11
C ASN A 13 -4.67 -8.33 -4.01
N ALA A 14 -4.17 -7.09 -3.96
CA ALA A 14 -3.02 -6.65 -4.76
C ALA A 14 -1.72 -7.39 -4.43
N HIS A 15 -1.61 -7.99 -3.25
CA HIS A 15 -0.45 -8.79 -2.86
C HIS A 15 -0.54 -10.24 -3.35
N THR A 16 -1.64 -10.69 -3.96
CA THR A 16 -1.72 -12.05 -4.51
C THR A 16 -0.79 -12.22 -5.68
N THR A 17 -0.16 -13.41 -5.75
CA THR A 17 0.78 -13.78 -6.81
C THR A 17 0.30 -15.00 -7.58
N ASN A 18 0.74 -15.13 -8.82
CA ASN A 18 0.51 -16.31 -9.65
C ASN A 18 1.54 -17.41 -9.36
N ALA A 19 1.46 -18.52 -10.07
CA ALA A 19 2.36 -19.66 -9.90
C ALA A 19 3.84 -19.30 -10.15
N ASN A 20 4.11 -18.29 -10.99
CA ASN A 20 5.44 -17.80 -11.29
C ASN A 20 5.96 -16.76 -10.26
N GLY A 21 5.21 -16.50 -9.18
CA GLY A 21 5.58 -15.51 -8.16
C GLY A 21 5.48 -14.06 -8.63
N LEU A 22 4.75 -13.80 -9.71
CA LEU A 22 4.49 -12.45 -10.23
C LEU A 22 3.10 -11.97 -9.79
N PRO A 23 2.87 -10.65 -9.69
CA PRO A 23 1.56 -10.11 -9.34
C PRO A 23 0.45 -10.52 -10.31
N ASN A 24 -0.75 -10.69 -9.81
CA ASN A 24 -1.96 -10.91 -10.61
C ASN A 24 -2.51 -9.58 -11.15
N PHE A 25 -1.74 -8.84 -11.92
CA PHE A 25 -1.97 -7.46 -12.34
C PHE A 25 -3.42 -7.14 -12.72
N ASP A 26 -4.01 -7.95 -13.59
CA ASP A 26 -5.30 -7.65 -14.22
C ASP A 26 -6.48 -8.36 -13.53
N THR A 27 -6.18 -9.39 -12.73
CA THR A 27 -7.21 -10.24 -12.10
C THR A 27 -7.25 -10.16 -10.58
N PHE A 28 -6.28 -9.46 -9.97
CA PHE A 28 -6.08 -9.43 -8.51
C PHE A 28 -7.36 -9.09 -7.72
N ASN A 29 -8.23 -8.25 -8.25
CA ASN A 29 -9.43 -7.76 -7.56
C ASN A 29 -10.76 -8.32 -8.10
N ASN A 30 -10.70 -9.40 -8.89
CA ASN A 30 -11.91 -10.06 -9.40
C ASN A 30 -12.69 -10.75 -8.27
N GLN A 31 -11.98 -11.23 -7.25
CA GLN A 31 -12.54 -11.82 -6.04
C GLN A 31 -11.68 -11.49 -4.82
N ASN A 32 -12.21 -11.69 -3.62
CA ASN A 32 -11.43 -11.55 -2.41
C ASN A 32 -10.34 -12.63 -2.33
N ALA A 33 -9.14 -12.22 -1.94
CA ALA A 33 -8.03 -13.14 -1.74
C ALA A 33 -8.38 -14.22 -0.71
N ASN A 34 -8.17 -15.48 -1.08
CA ASN A 34 -8.22 -16.61 -0.16
C ASN A 34 -6.80 -16.93 0.30
N LEU A 35 -6.43 -16.39 1.47
CA LEU A 35 -5.06 -16.52 2.00
C LEU A 35 -4.70 -17.94 2.45
N ALA A 36 -5.68 -18.84 2.58
CA ALA A 36 -5.43 -20.26 2.88
C ALA A 36 -4.92 -21.02 1.66
N THR A 37 -5.29 -20.62 0.44
CA THR A 37 -5.01 -21.36 -0.79
C THR A 37 -4.11 -20.62 -1.77
N GLN A 38 -4.21 -19.29 -1.83
CA GLN A 38 -3.44 -18.45 -2.75
C GLN A 38 -2.06 -18.09 -2.18
N THR A 39 -1.12 -17.87 -3.09
CA THR A 39 0.19 -17.32 -2.74
C THR A 39 0.16 -15.80 -2.74
N VAL A 40 1.00 -15.21 -1.90
CA VAL A 40 1.08 -13.77 -1.72
C VAL A 40 2.52 -13.28 -1.63
N ASP A 41 2.69 -12.00 -1.87
CA ASP A 41 3.92 -11.26 -1.58
C ASP A 41 4.08 -11.09 -0.05
N PRO A 42 5.25 -11.39 0.54
CA PRO A 42 5.49 -11.26 1.98
C PRO A 42 5.22 -9.86 2.53
N ARG A 43 5.32 -8.82 1.70
CA ARG A 43 5.01 -7.44 2.10
C ARG A 43 3.57 -7.28 2.60
N LEU A 44 2.66 -8.20 2.24
CA LEU A 44 1.32 -8.26 2.83
C LEU A 44 1.39 -8.32 4.35
N ASP A 45 2.08 -9.32 4.90
CA ASP A 45 2.16 -9.57 6.34
C ASP A 45 3.11 -8.61 7.08
N HIS A 46 3.92 -7.84 6.35
CA HIS A 46 4.67 -6.71 6.91
C HIS A 46 3.81 -5.43 7.04
N THR A 47 2.76 -5.32 6.25
CA THR A 47 1.99 -4.07 6.07
C THR A 47 0.60 -4.14 6.68
N VAL A 48 -0.07 -5.30 6.59
CA VAL A 48 -1.48 -5.50 6.91
C VAL A 48 -1.65 -6.44 8.09
N GLY A 49 -2.39 -6.01 9.11
CA GLY A 49 -2.87 -6.85 10.20
C GLY A 49 -4.00 -7.75 9.70
N ILE A 50 -3.80 -9.05 9.76
CA ILE A 50 -4.73 -10.09 9.30
C ILE A 50 -5.03 -11.00 10.47
N ASP A 51 -6.30 -11.34 10.65
CA ASP A 51 -6.76 -12.17 11.76
C ASP A 51 -5.95 -13.47 11.88
N GLY A 52 -5.47 -13.77 13.08
CA GLY A 52 -4.63 -14.94 13.35
C GLY A 52 -3.17 -14.86 12.88
N HIS A 53 -2.75 -13.81 12.19
CA HIS A 53 -1.35 -13.62 11.78
C HIS A 53 -0.54 -12.87 12.86
N PRO A 54 0.78 -13.08 12.96
CA PRO A 54 1.61 -12.45 13.98
C PRO A 54 1.54 -10.93 13.91
N TYR A 55 1.14 -10.28 15.00
CA TYR A 55 1.13 -8.82 15.08
C TYR A 55 2.54 -8.29 15.32
N LYS A 56 3.04 -7.47 14.39
CA LYS A 56 4.38 -6.85 14.50
C LYS A 56 5.47 -7.86 14.86
N TYR A 57 5.40 -9.04 14.18
CA TYR A 57 6.39 -10.11 14.29
C TYR A 57 6.41 -10.85 15.64
N ASP A 58 5.39 -10.69 16.46
CA ASP A 58 5.23 -11.44 17.70
C ASP A 58 4.29 -12.63 17.48
N PRO A 59 4.80 -13.87 17.38
CA PRO A 59 3.96 -15.05 17.14
C PRO A 59 3.04 -15.38 18.32
N ALA A 60 3.39 -14.94 19.54
CA ALA A 60 2.55 -15.15 20.73
C ALA A 60 1.38 -14.15 20.78
N ARG A 61 1.39 -13.16 19.89
CA ARG A 61 0.35 -12.12 19.82
C ARG A 61 -0.26 -12.05 18.42
N PRO A 62 -1.14 -12.96 18.05
CA PRO A 62 -1.83 -12.90 16.75
C PRO A 62 -2.72 -11.65 16.68
N PHE A 63 -2.77 -11.03 15.51
CA PHE A 63 -3.71 -9.95 15.24
C PHE A 63 -5.15 -10.48 15.36
N SER A 64 -6.04 -9.65 15.90
CA SER A 64 -7.46 -9.97 15.99
C SER A 64 -8.31 -8.92 15.30
N ASN A 65 -9.29 -9.36 14.53
CA ASN A 65 -10.30 -8.49 13.92
C ASN A 65 -11.09 -7.67 14.96
N SER A 66 -11.14 -8.11 16.22
CA SER A 66 -11.75 -7.34 17.31
C SER A 66 -11.01 -6.04 17.65
N TRP A 67 -9.78 -5.89 17.17
CA TRP A 67 -8.98 -4.67 17.35
C TRP A 67 -9.28 -3.60 16.30
N VAL A 68 -9.97 -3.98 15.23
CA VAL A 68 -10.33 -3.04 14.17
C VAL A 68 -11.51 -2.19 14.61
N ARG A 69 -11.40 -0.88 14.40
CA ARG A 69 -12.50 0.04 14.64
C ARG A 69 -13.65 -0.29 13.70
N ASP A 70 -14.79 -0.70 14.25
CA ASP A 70 -16.00 -0.99 13.49
C ASP A 70 -15.74 -1.76 12.19
N ALA A 71 -15.37 -3.04 12.32
CA ALA A 71 -15.01 -3.89 11.19
C ALA A 71 -16.14 -4.02 10.15
N GLY A 72 -17.39 -3.89 10.56
CA GLY A 72 -18.56 -3.88 9.67
C GLY A 72 -18.54 -2.69 8.70
N VAL A 73 -18.11 -1.53 9.15
CA VAL A 73 -18.01 -0.32 8.35
C VAL A 73 -16.67 -0.23 7.60
N TYR A 74 -15.54 -0.40 8.31
CA TYR A 74 -14.21 -0.10 7.74
C TYR A 74 -13.45 -1.32 7.22
N GLY A 75 -13.92 -2.54 7.54
CA GLY A 75 -13.29 -3.81 7.11
C GLY A 75 -12.43 -4.45 8.18
N ASN A 76 -11.96 -5.66 7.87
CA ASN A 76 -11.30 -6.54 8.83
C ASN A 76 -9.77 -6.34 8.92
N PHE A 77 -9.21 -5.40 8.18
CA PHE A 77 -7.77 -5.22 8.08
C PHE A 77 -7.33 -3.88 8.69
N HIS A 78 -6.16 -3.88 9.27
CA HIS A 78 -5.53 -2.68 9.80
C HIS A 78 -4.12 -2.52 9.27
N THR A 79 -3.57 -1.31 9.22
CA THR A 79 -2.16 -1.13 8.89
C THR A 79 -1.28 -1.53 10.06
N MET A 80 -0.16 -2.19 9.76
CA MET A 80 0.92 -2.45 10.73
C MET A 80 2.15 -1.57 10.48
N ARG A 81 2.20 -0.80 9.39
CA ARG A 81 3.42 -0.13 8.94
C ARG A 81 4.02 0.79 10.01
N PHE A 82 3.23 1.64 10.61
CA PHE A 82 3.67 2.62 11.61
C PHE A 82 3.42 2.16 13.05
N GLN A 83 2.98 0.92 13.25
CA GLN A 83 2.77 0.39 14.59
C GLN A 83 4.10 0.02 15.25
N GLN A 84 4.18 0.26 16.56
CA GLN A 84 5.34 -0.15 17.34
C GLN A 84 5.24 -1.63 17.73
N GLN A 85 6.39 -2.30 17.72
CA GLN A 85 6.49 -3.63 18.33
C GLN A 85 6.36 -3.47 19.85
N ALA A 86 5.57 -4.32 20.50
CA ALA A 86 5.52 -4.39 21.93
C ALA A 86 6.95 -4.61 22.48
N ASN A 87 7.30 -4.01 23.56
CA ASN A 87 8.65 -4.05 24.16
C ASN A 87 9.77 -3.43 23.30
N SER A 88 9.42 -2.65 22.27
CA SER A 88 10.39 -1.84 21.55
C SER A 88 10.94 -0.76 22.49
N GLY A 89 12.27 -0.62 22.55
CA GLY A 89 12.92 0.44 23.33
C GLY A 89 12.59 1.86 22.86
N SER A 90 11.96 2.00 21.70
CA SER A 90 11.49 3.28 21.17
C SER A 90 10.03 3.61 21.53
N TYR A 91 9.31 2.70 22.18
CA TYR A 91 7.95 2.93 22.64
C TYR A 91 7.94 3.61 24.01
N PHE A 92 7.13 4.64 24.17
CA PHE A 92 6.86 5.25 25.47
C PHE A 92 5.40 5.70 25.58
N LYS A 93 4.91 5.81 26.80
CA LYS A 93 3.57 6.30 27.11
C LYS A 93 3.66 7.66 27.77
N LEU A 94 3.03 8.65 27.20
CA LEU A 94 2.96 10.00 27.73
C LEU A 94 1.49 10.34 28.03
N GLY A 95 1.10 10.24 29.30
CA GLY A 95 -0.29 10.43 29.70
C GLY A 95 -1.23 9.42 29.02
N PRO A 96 -2.36 9.84 28.44
CA PRO A 96 -3.28 8.96 27.75
C PRO A 96 -2.80 8.55 26.35
N PHE A 97 -1.73 9.16 25.83
CA PHE A 97 -1.23 8.95 24.48
C PHE A 97 0.02 8.10 24.46
N MET A 98 0.23 7.44 23.34
CA MET A 98 1.42 6.67 23.05
C MET A 98 2.35 7.49 22.14
N GLY A 99 3.64 7.41 22.38
CA GLY A 99 4.67 8.05 21.59
C GLY A 99 5.73 7.07 21.12
N THR A 100 6.53 7.51 20.18
CA THR A 100 7.66 6.76 19.68
C THR A 100 8.90 7.65 19.58
N ALA A 101 10.05 7.10 19.97
CA ALA A 101 11.36 7.70 19.73
C ALA A 101 12.00 7.19 18.42
N LYS A 102 11.26 6.40 17.63
CA LYS A 102 11.75 5.95 16.33
C LYS A 102 11.76 7.13 15.35
N ASN A 103 12.86 7.26 14.61
CA ASN A 103 12.95 8.24 13.53
C ASN A 103 11.87 7.97 12.48
N TYR A 104 11.34 9.04 11.92
CA TYR A 104 10.45 8.97 10.76
C TYR A 104 11.28 8.98 9.48
N ASP A 105 11.10 7.95 8.66
CA ASP A 105 11.78 7.83 7.38
C ASP A 105 11.03 8.67 6.33
N ILE A 106 11.59 9.83 5.95
CA ILE A 106 10.99 10.73 4.94
C ILE A 106 11.14 10.10 3.56
N ILE A 107 12.34 9.60 3.23
CA ILE A 107 12.66 8.90 1.99
C ILE A 107 13.45 7.65 2.35
N ARG A 108 13.05 6.50 1.81
CA ARG A 108 13.77 5.24 1.96
C ARG A 108 14.60 4.95 0.71
N TYR A 109 15.65 4.17 0.85
CA TYR A 109 16.50 3.80 -0.29
C TYR A 109 15.71 3.08 -1.40
N ASP A 110 14.70 2.31 -1.04
CA ASP A 110 13.78 1.67 -2.00
C ASP A 110 13.09 2.69 -2.90
N ASP A 111 12.75 3.87 -2.38
CA ASP A 111 12.14 4.95 -3.16
C ASP A 111 13.13 5.52 -4.18
N VAL A 112 14.38 5.71 -3.76
CA VAL A 112 15.45 6.16 -4.67
C VAL A 112 15.65 5.15 -5.82
N LEU A 113 15.69 3.85 -5.50
CA LEU A 113 15.84 2.80 -6.52
C LEU A 113 14.66 2.80 -7.51
N LEU A 114 13.43 2.93 -7.00
CA LEU A 114 12.24 2.93 -7.86
C LEU A 114 12.08 4.24 -8.65
N MET A 115 12.50 5.39 -8.10
CA MET A 115 12.59 6.64 -8.87
C MET A 115 13.63 6.53 -10.00
N GLN A 116 14.79 5.96 -9.73
CA GLN A 116 15.81 5.71 -10.75
C GLN A 116 15.31 4.74 -11.82
N ALA A 117 14.63 3.65 -11.43
CA ALA A 117 14.02 2.71 -12.36
C ALA A 117 12.97 3.40 -13.25
N GLU A 118 12.14 4.27 -12.69
CA GLU A 118 11.16 5.05 -13.45
C GLU A 118 11.84 5.96 -14.47
N ALA A 119 12.90 6.66 -14.07
CA ALA A 119 13.65 7.52 -14.97
C ALA A 119 14.22 6.73 -16.16
N TYR A 120 14.81 5.55 -15.93
CA TYR A 120 15.29 4.68 -17.02
C TYR A 120 14.16 4.24 -17.96
N ILE A 121 12.99 3.86 -17.42
CA ILE A 121 11.85 3.46 -18.24
C ILE A 121 11.38 4.63 -19.12
N GLN A 122 11.28 5.84 -18.54
CA GLN A 122 10.85 7.02 -19.30
C GLN A 122 11.83 7.37 -20.43
N LEU A 123 13.13 7.20 -20.21
CA LEU A 123 14.18 7.41 -21.20
C LEU A 123 14.26 6.30 -22.27
N GLY A 124 13.46 5.22 -22.18
CA GLY A 124 13.55 4.09 -23.12
C GLY A 124 14.73 3.15 -22.82
N GLU A 125 15.21 3.17 -21.59
CA GLU A 125 16.29 2.32 -21.08
C GLU A 125 15.77 1.27 -20.08
N GLU A 126 14.60 0.71 -20.36
CA GLU A 126 13.85 -0.15 -19.44
C GLU A 126 14.64 -1.37 -18.93
N LEU A 127 15.60 -1.87 -19.71
CA LEU A 127 16.46 -2.95 -19.25
C LEU A 127 17.36 -2.56 -18.07
N LYS A 128 17.71 -1.27 -17.93
CA LYS A 128 18.43 -0.76 -16.75
C LYS A 128 17.55 -0.68 -15.51
N ALA A 129 16.22 -0.56 -15.67
CA ALA A 129 15.28 -0.55 -14.57
C ALA A 129 15.05 -1.95 -13.96
N LEU A 130 15.18 -3.00 -14.77
CA LEU A 130 14.91 -4.37 -14.36
C LEU A 130 15.67 -4.82 -13.09
N PRO A 131 17.00 -4.67 -13.00
CA PRO A 131 17.76 -5.06 -11.81
C PRO A 131 17.37 -4.25 -10.56
N LEU A 132 17.01 -2.97 -10.70
CA LEU A 132 16.60 -2.13 -9.57
C LEU A 132 15.27 -2.59 -8.98
N ILE A 133 14.29 -2.90 -9.84
CA ILE A 133 12.99 -3.45 -9.43
C ILE A 133 13.18 -4.84 -8.82
N ASN A 134 14.01 -5.70 -9.44
CA ASN A 134 14.25 -7.04 -8.94
C ASN A 134 14.97 -7.05 -7.59
N GLN A 135 15.86 -6.12 -7.32
CA GLN A 135 16.50 -5.98 -6.01
C GLN A 135 15.46 -5.82 -4.88
N ILE A 136 14.40 -5.05 -5.11
CA ILE A 136 13.30 -4.88 -4.14
C ILE A 136 12.52 -6.18 -3.99
N ARG A 137 12.22 -6.87 -5.09
CA ARG A 137 11.51 -8.15 -5.07
C ARG A 137 12.30 -9.26 -4.36
N GLU A 138 13.59 -9.34 -4.60
CA GLU A 138 14.49 -10.30 -3.94
C GLU A 138 14.57 -10.03 -2.43
N ARG A 139 14.68 -8.76 -2.02
CA ARG A 139 14.59 -8.40 -0.62
C ARG A 139 13.24 -8.80 0.00
N ALA A 140 12.13 -8.55 -0.71
CA ALA A 140 10.81 -8.97 -0.25
C ALA A 140 10.75 -10.50 -0.09
N ALA A 141 11.24 -11.27 -1.06
CA ALA A 141 11.29 -12.73 -1.00
C ALA A 141 12.10 -13.24 0.19
N ALA A 142 13.21 -12.58 0.51
CA ALA A 142 14.09 -12.93 1.64
C ALA A 142 13.54 -12.49 3.02
N SER A 143 12.47 -11.71 3.09
CA SER A 143 11.97 -11.10 4.33
C SER A 143 11.08 -12.00 5.20
N THR A 144 10.83 -13.24 4.80
CA THR A 144 9.82 -14.13 5.41
C THR A 144 10.18 -14.67 6.79
N GLY A 145 11.45 -14.58 7.21
CA GLY A 145 11.95 -15.19 8.45
C GLY A 145 11.21 -14.76 9.73
N ARG A 146 10.68 -13.54 9.75
CA ARG A 146 9.92 -12.99 10.89
C ARG A 146 8.40 -13.19 10.80
N LEU A 147 7.92 -13.82 9.72
CA LEU A 147 6.50 -13.97 9.44
C LEU A 147 6.03 -15.38 9.79
N ARG A 148 6.29 -15.82 11.02
CA ARG A 148 5.95 -17.14 11.50
C ARG A 148 4.93 -17.08 12.63
N LYS A 149 3.97 -17.99 12.59
CA LYS A 149 3.01 -18.26 13.68
C LYS A 149 3.71 -18.95 14.84
N LEU A 150 3.01 -19.09 15.96
CA LEU A 150 3.53 -19.72 17.17
C LEU A 150 3.96 -21.20 16.96
N ASP A 151 3.29 -21.91 16.05
CA ASP A 151 3.61 -23.27 15.66
C ASP A 151 4.82 -23.39 14.71
N GLY A 152 5.46 -22.25 14.37
CA GLY A 152 6.60 -22.19 13.45
C GLY A 152 6.24 -22.17 11.97
N THR A 153 4.98 -22.34 11.60
CA THR A 153 4.54 -22.23 10.19
C THR A 153 4.57 -20.78 9.72
N PHE A 154 4.65 -20.55 8.42
CA PHE A 154 4.51 -19.20 7.86
C PHE A 154 3.09 -18.67 8.01
N ALA A 155 2.95 -17.37 8.21
CA ALA A 155 1.66 -16.71 8.35
C ALA A 155 0.82 -16.82 7.07
N SER A 156 1.46 -16.74 5.90
CA SER A 156 0.85 -16.91 4.57
C SER A 156 1.70 -17.81 3.68
N ARG A 157 1.19 -18.13 2.50
CA ARG A 157 1.91 -18.88 1.47
C ARG A 157 2.67 -17.90 0.58
N TYR A 158 3.96 -17.71 0.84
CA TYR A 158 4.77 -16.72 0.14
C TYR A 158 5.34 -17.26 -1.17
N ASN A 159 5.18 -16.48 -2.25
CA ASN A 159 5.81 -16.75 -3.54
C ASN A 159 6.07 -15.43 -4.27
N VAL A 160 7.31 -14.96 -4.26
CA VAL A 160 7.76 -13.80 -5.02
C VAL A 160 9.01 -14.17 -5.78
N LYS A 161 9.04 -13.84 -7.07
CA LYS A 161 10.16 -14.09 -7.96
C LYS A 161 10.54 -12.80 -8.70
N PRO A 162 11.81 -12.61 -9.07
CA PRO A 162 12.22 -11.53 -9.95
C PRO A 162 11.50 -11.60 -11.31
N TYR A 163 11.36 -10.45 -11.96
CA TYR A 163 10.92 -10.39 -13.36
C TYR A 163 12.03 -10.88 -14.28
N SER A 164 11.64 -11.54 -15.37
CA SER A 164 12.54 -11.93 -16.46
C SER A 164 12.79 -10.76 -17.41
N ALA A 165 13.92 -10.78 -18.10
CA ALA A 165 14.17 -9.88 -19.23
C ALA A 165 13.32 -10.23 -20.46
N GLU A 166 12.86 -11.48 -20.56
CA GLU A 166 11.93 -11.89 -21.59
C GLU A 166 10.57 -11.18 -21.43
N GLY A 167 10.11 -10.52 -22.48
CA GLY A 167 8.88 -9.74 -22.46
C GLY A 167 8.97 -8.42 -21.69
N TRP A 168 10.17 -7.99 -21.28
CA TRP A 168 10.40 -6.73 -20.56
C TRP A 168 10.39 -5.54 -21.53
N THR A 169 9.20 -5.19 -22.02
CA THR A 169 8.97 -3.99 -22.83
C THR A 169 8.81 -2.76 -21.93
N LYS A 170 8.93 -1.56 -22.52
CA LYS A 170 8.72 -0.29 -21.80
C LYS A 170 7.37 -0.27 -21.07
N ASP A 171 6.28 -0.67 -21.74
CA ASP A 171 4.93 -0.66 -21.16
C ASP A 171 4.81 -1.64 -19.99
N PHE A 172 5.36 -2.85 -20.14
CA PHE A 172 5.35 -3.83 -19.07
C PHE A 172 6.25 -3.40 -17.89
N ALA A 173 7.43 -2.86 -18.17
CA ALA A 173 8.33 -2.32 -17.16
C ALA A 173 7.67 -1.22 -16.34
N PHE A 174 6.93 -0.31 -17.00
CA PHE A 174 6.21 0.75 -16.31
C PHE A 174 5.03 0.20 -15.47
N LYS A 175 4.28 -0.75 -15.99
CA LYS A 175 3.23 -1.46 -15.24
C LYS A 175 3.81 -2.18 -14.00
N ALA A 176 4.94 -2.86 -14.16
CA ALA A 176 5.65 -3.53 -13.07
C ALA A 176 6.14 -2.54 -12.02
N LEU A 177 6.75 -1.41 -12.44
CA LEU A 177 7.18 -0.33 -11.56
C LEU A 177 6.02 0.23 -10.73
N GLN A 178 4.89 0.55 -11.37
CA GLN A 178 3.70 1.06 -10.71
C GLN A 178 3.19 0.08 -9.64
N TRP A 179 3.29 -1.22 -9.92
CA TRP A 179 2.91 -2.25 -8.97
C TRP A 179 3.88 -2.39 -7.81
N GLU A 180 5.19 -2.38 -8.09
CA GLU A 180 6.21 -2.45 -7.03
C GLU A 180 6.11 -1.26 -6.08
N ARG A 181 5.92 -0.03 -6.60
CA ARG A 181 5.67 1.15 -5.76
C ARG A 181 4.41 0.98 -4.91
N ARG A 182 3.34 0.42 -5.47
CA ARG A 182 2.09 0.15 -4.75
C ARG A 182 2.29 -0.81 -3.57
N LEU A 183 3.04 -1.89 -3.77
CA LEU A 183 3.27 -2.90 -2.73
C LEU A 183 4.30 -2.41 -1.71
N GLU A 184 5.37 -1.79 -2.17
CA GLU A 184 6.47 -1.35 -1.33
C GLU A 184 6.08 -0.21 -0.39
N PHE A 185 5.34 0.78 -0.90
CA PHE A 185 4.92 1.96 -0.14
C PHE A 185 3.45 1.88 0.32
N ALA A 186 2.89 0.67 0.38
CA ALA A 186 1.54 0.47 0.86
C ALA A 186 1.36 1.04 2.27
N THR A 187 0.32 1.86 2.45
CA THR A 187 -0.03 2.58 3.67
C THR A 187 0.95 3.68 4.12
N GLU A 188 1.92 4.06 3.28
CA GLU A 188 2.86 5.16 3.55
C GLU A 188 2.41 6.52 2.97
N GLY A 189 1.27 6.56 2.28
CA GLY A 189 0.69 7.80 1.73
C GLY A 189 1.14 8.15 0.30
N ALA A 190 2.14 7.48 -0.26
CA ALA A 190 2.71 7.80 -1.57
C ALA A 190 1.74 7.53 -2.75
N ARG A 191 0.84 6.56 -2.62
CA ARG A 191 0.03 6.05 -3.74
C ARG A 191 -0.81 7.10 -4.45
N PHE A 192 -1.45 8.01 -3.73
CA PHE A 192 -2.27 9.05 -4.33
C PHE A 192 -1.44 9.97 -5.24
N PHE A 193 -0.31 10.42 -4.74
CA PHE A 193 0.61 11.28 -5.49
C PHE A 193 1.18 10.57 -6.72
N ASP A 194 1.50 9.29 -6.62
CA ASP A 194 1.92 8.48 -7.77
C ASP A 194 0.83 8.43 -8.84
N LEU A 195 -0.42 8.17 -8.47
CA LEU A 195 -1.54 8.10 -9.42
C LEU A 195 -1.79 9.45 -10.11
N VAL A 196 -1.69 10.55 -9.37
CA VAL A 196 -1.86 11.91 -9.90
C VAL A 196 -0.74 12.25 -10.89
N ARG A 197 0.52 12.08 -10.51
CA ARG A 197 1.67 12.40 -11.38
C ARG A 197 1.77 11.50 -12.62
N TRP A 198 1.22 10.29 -12.57
CA TRP A 198 1.12 9.41 -13.75
C TRP A 198 -0.11 9.69 -14.62
N GLY A 199 -0.99 10.59 -14.21
CA GLY A 199 -2.21 10.95 -14.95
C GLY A 199 -3.27 9.86 -15.00
N ILE A 200 -3.26 8.93 -14.04
CA ILE A 200 -4.17 7.76 -14.00
C ILE A 200 -5.08 7.74 -12.76
N ALA A 201 -5.10 8.83 -11.98
CA ALA A 201 -5.85 8.89 -10.72
C ALA A 201 -7.35 8.64 -10.93
N GLU A 202 -7.99 9.33 -11.88
CA GLU A 202 -9.42 9.17 -12.16
C GLU A 202 -9.78 7.73 -12.49
N LYS A 203 -9.06 7.11 -13.42
CA LYS A 203 -9.30 5.72 -13.83
C LYS A 203 -9.17 4.76 -12.66
N VAL A 204 -8.01 4.78 -12.01
CA VAL A 204 -7.68 3.79 -10.97
C VAL A 204 -8.55 3.97 -9.72
N LEU A 205 -8.85 5.22 -9.32
CA LEU A 205 -9.65 5.48 -8.13
C LEU A 205 -11.15 5.21 -8.38
N ASN A 206 -11.68 5.49 -9.57
CA ASN A 206 -13.06 5.13 -9.87
C ASN A 206 -13.24 3.60 -9.99
N GLU A 207 -12.30 2.89 -10.62
CA GLU A 207 -12.31 1.41 -10.62
C GLU A 207 -12.27 0.84 -9.18
N TYR A 208 -11.47 1.42 -8.31
CA TYR A 208 -11.42 1.07 -6.89
C TYR A 208 -12.76 1.36 -6.19
N ILE A 209 -13.28 2.58 -6.33
CA ILE A 209 -14.53 3.03 -5.70
C ILE A 209 -15.69 2.14 -6.15
N ASP A 210 -15.81 1.83 -7.42
CA ASP A 210 -16.90 1.01 -7.97
C ASP A 210 -16.91 -0.41 -7.40
N LYS A 211 -15.75 -0.99 -7.13
CA LYS A 211 -15.63 -2.28 -6.43
C LYS A 211 -15.93 -2.15 -4.94
N GLU A 212 -15.43 -1.11 -4.29
CA GLU A 212 -15.56 -0.94 -2.83
C GLU A 212 -16.97 -0.48 -2.41
N LYS A 213 -17.77 0.17 -3.27
CA LYS A 213 -19.16 0.55 -3.00
C LYS A 213 -20.01 -0.63 -2.49
N SER A 214 -19.78 -1.82 -3.03
CA SER A 214 -20.49 -3.03 -2.58
C SER A 214 -20.07 -3.52 -1.19
N ARG A 215 -18.89 -3.10 -0.72
CA ARG A 215 -18.33 -3.49 0.57
C ARG A 215 -18.46 -2.40 1.62
N ARG A 216 -18.57 -1.14 1.21
CA ARG A 216 -18.48 0.06 2.05
C ARG A 216 -19.58 1.05 1.70
N THR A 217 -20.60 1.09 2.52
CA THR A 217 -21.79 1.95 2.29
C THR A 217 -21.45 3.44 2.23
N PHE A 218 -20.43 3.88 2.98
CA PHE A 218 -19.99 5.28 2.97
C PHE A 218 -19.36 5.72 1.62
N LEU A 219 -19.01 4.78 0.74
CA LEU A 219 -18.54 5.07 -0.61
C LEU A 219 -19.65 5.12 -1.66
N ALA A 220 -20.93 4.94 -1.29
CA ALA A 220 -22.04 4.78 -2.23
C ALA A 220 -22.12 5.91 -3.27
N THR A 221 -21.85 7.16 -2.86
CA THR A 221 -21.87 8.35 -3.72
C THR A 221 -20.48 8.83 -4.13
N ALA A 222 -19.43 8.13 -3.68
CA ALA A 222 -18.08 8.55 -3.96
C ALA A 222 -17.75 8.44 -5.45
N LYS A 223 -17.06 9.44 -5.96
CA LYS A 223 -16.56 9.52 -7.33
C LYS A 223 -15.32 10.42 -7.33
N PHE A 224 -14.31 10.05 -8.08
CA PHE A 224 -13.17 10.90 -8.38
C PHE A 224 -13.41 11.64 -9.69
N THR A 225 -13.22 12.95 -9.71
CA THR A 225 -13.40 13.81 -10.88
C THR A 225 -12.05 14.43 -11.25
N ALA A 226 -11.55 14.09 -12.44
CA ALA A 226 -10.31 14.65 -12.96
C ALA A 226 -10.36 16.19 -13.07
N GLY A 227 -9.24 16.82 -12.81
CA GLY A 227 -9.12 18.29 -12.83
C GLY A 227 -9.65 18.99 -11.57
N ARG A 228 -10.31 18.24 -10.67
CA ARG A 228 -10.78 18.73 -9.37
C ARG A 228 -10.14 17.99 -8.20
N ASP A 229 -10.34 16.68 -8.15
CA ASP A 229 -10.06 15.89 -6.94
C ASP A 229 -8.56 15.53 -6.78
N GLU A 230 -7.71 15.94 -7.71
CA GLU A 230 -6.26 15.98 -7.54
C GLU A 230 -5.82 17.08 -6.57
N TYR A 231 -6.68 18.05 -6.32
CA TYR A 231 -6.43 19.20 -5.47
C TYR A 231 -7.37 19.21 -4.26
N LEU A 232 -7.00 19.97 -3.23
CA LEU A 232 -7.89 20.30 -2.13
C LEU A 232 -8.44 21.72 -2.34
N PRO A 233 -9.66 22.03 -1.85
CA PRO A 233 -10.16 23.41 -1.86
C PRO A 233 -9.26 24.28 -0.99
N ILE A 234 -9.00 25.51 -1.46
CA ILE A 234 -8.36 26.54 -0.65
C ILE A 234 -9.41 27.03 0.36
N PRO A 235 -9.09 27.07 1.67
CA PRO A 235 -10.03 27.54 2.67
C PRO A 235 -10.53 28.96 2.35
N GLN A 236 -11.84 29.20 2.46
CA GLN A 236 -12.44 30.50 2.14
C GLN A 236 -11.83 31.63 2.99
N ALA A 237 -11.41 31.32 4.22
CA ALA A 237 -10.75 32.30 5.10
C ALA A 237 -9.46 32.83 4.47
N GLU A 238 -8.65 31.99 3.80
CA GLU A 238 -7.42 32.40 3.15
C GLU A 238 -7.68 33.28 1.91
N ILE A 239 -8.71 32.94 1.14
CA ILE A 239 -9.14 33.76 0.00
C ILE A 239 -9.57 35.16 0.47
N THR A 240 -10.34 35.20 1.55
CA THR A 240 -10.81 36.47 2.14
C THR A 240 -9.65 37.26 2.74
N PHE A 241 -8.76 36.62 3.50
CA PHE A 241 -7.60 37.26 4.11
C PHE A 241 -6.66 37.87 3.08
N THR A 242 -6.49 37.26 1.93
CA THR A 242 -5.64 37.77 0.84
C THR A 242 -6.38 38.72 -0.10
N ASN A 243 -7.59 39.20 0.24
CA ASN A 243 -8.41 40.07 -0.60
C ASN A 243 -8.60 39.51 -2.02
N GLY A 244 -8.74 38.21 -2.16
CA GLY A 244 -8.94 37.54 -3.44
C GLY A 244 -7.68 37.41 -4.30
N LEU A 245 -6.49 37.58 -3.74
CA LEU A 245 -5.22 37.25 -4.40
C LEU A 245 -5.13 35.75 -4.67
N TYR A 246 -5.50 34.93 -3.68
CA TYR A 246 -5.69 33.50 -3.89
C TYR A 246 -7.01 33.24 -4.61
N LYS A 247 -6.94 32.40 -5.63
CA LYS A 247 -8.11 31.95 -6.39
C LYS A 247 -8.36 30.49 -6.05
N GLN A 248 -9.63 30.14 -5.94
CA GLN A 248 -10.02 28.76 -5.67
C GLN A 248 -9.51 27.80 -6.75
N ASN A 249 -9.17 26.59 -6.35
CA ASN A 249 -8.83 25.51 -7.27
C ASN A 249 -10.03 25.16 -8.17
N PRO A 250 -9.79 24.68 -9.40
CA PRO A 250 -10.86 24.33 -10.33
C PRO A 250 -11.88 23.35 -9.73
N GLY A 251 -13.17 23.63 -9.91
CA GLY A 251 -14.25 22.75 -9.48
C GLY A 251 -14.72 22.91 -8.03
N TYR A 252 -14.15 23.88 -7.27
CA TYR A 252 -14.56 24.20 -5.90
C TYR A 252 -15.18 25.60 -5.80
#